data_7af59b55c070f60de6a25f3c98a372d6
#
_entry.id   7af59b55c070f60de6a25f3c98a372d6
#
_cell.length_a   1.000
_cell.length_b   1.000
_cell.length_c   1.000
_cell.angle_alpha   90.00
_cell.angle_beta   90.00
_cell.angle_gamma   90.00
#
_symmetry.space_group_name_H-M   'P 1'
#
loop_
_entity.id
_entity.type
_entity.pdbx_description
1 polymer ?
#
loop_
_entity_poly.entity_id
_entity_poly.type
_entity_poly.pdbx_seq_one_letter_code
_entity_poly.pdbx_strand_id
1 'polypeptide(L)'
;MSDVVLNKGIVIEQLRYGHGNDVLVVDAWQLGTAEHWAIFATDSYSGSLLGRILSGDITPDQGIITGLPQRIGWVSLGQQQALLARELAKDELDYGSSVELLVLECCQGAQQLGPLLQQVGLEHLRLRGFRQLSTGETRRVMLARALAMQPQLLILDDPYAGLDCEHQESLSQLLDEVAKNCQLLLITSRQEELPECISHVALFNTEMLQSGQNIHKLSLPMSIKEWHSHPIMAQLHALSAQRSDELLALLVRQRHKVEDFDPLVEIKNGKVEYVSGLIFSGVNWRIEAGQHWQVRGPNGCGKSTLLGLILGDHPQCYSNDITLFGRPRGSGESIWEIKQRIGIVSSALHL
;
A
#
# COMPACT_ATOMS: atom_id res chain seq x y z
N MET A 1 -40.70 2.56 29.77
CA MET A 1 -39.63 3.56 29.55
C MET A 1 -38.55 2.81 28.83
N SER A 2 -38.55 2.86 27.53
CA SER A 2 -37.54 2.22 26.69
C SER A 2 -36.34 3.17 26.67
N ASP A 3 -35.23 2.71 27.25
CA ASP A 3 -33.94 3.36 27.13
C ASP A 3 -33.59 3.45 25.64
N VAL A 4 -33.68 4.65 25.12
CA VAL A 4 -33.06 5.01 23.84
C VAL A 4 -31.54 4.93 24.11
N VAL A 5 -30.95 3.78 23.83
CA VAL A 5 -29.50 3.66 23.74
C VAL A 5 -29.09 4.60 22.63
N LEU A 6 -28.68 5.82 22.99
CA LEU A 6 -27.95 6.71 22.11
C LEU A 6 -26.76 5.91 21.59
N ASN A 7 -26.78 5.57 20.31
CA ASN A 7 -25.71 4.86 19.65
C ASN A 7 -24.47 5.78 19.64
N LYS A 8 -23.65 5.68 20.70
CA LYS A 8 -22.51 6.59 20.98
C LYS A 8 -21.34 6.38 20.03
N GLY A 9 -21.48 5.49 19.05
CA GLY A 9 -20.36 5.10 18.21
C GLY A 9 -19.40 4.13 18.93
N ILE A 10 -18.18 4.02 18.41
CA ILE A 10 -17.14 3.16 18.97
C ILE A 10 -16.39 3.94 20.05
N VAL A 11 -16.25 3.35 21.23
CA VAL A 11 -15.50 3.95 22.36
C VAL A 11 -14.39 2.99 22.77
N ILE A 12 -13.18 3.52 22.87
CA ILE A 12 -11.99 2.79 23.31
C ILE A 12 -11.47 3.48 24.55
N GLU A 13 -11.25 2.70 25.62
CA GLU A 13 -10.74 3.19 26.90
C GLU A 13 -9.58 2.32 27.39
N GLN A 14 -8.46 2.98 27.71
CA GLN A 14 -7.25 2.40 28.31
C GLN A 14 -6.74 1.14 27.58
N LEU A 15 -6.85 1.13 26.25
CA LEU A 15 -6.40 0.01 25.43
C LEU A 15 -4.87 -0.04 25.43
N ARG A 16 -4.34 -1.24 25.70
CA ARG A 16 -2.92 -1.55 25.62
C ARG A 16 -2.72 -2.91 24.97
N TYR A 17 -1.71 -2.98 24.11
CA TYR A 17 -1.24 -4.22 23.52
C TYR A 17 0.27 -4.16 23.33
N GLY A 18 0.99 -5.12 23.93
CA GLY A 18 2.46 -5.22 23.83
C GLY A 18 2.89 -6.40 22.99
N HIS A 19 3.83 -6.17 22.07
CA HIS A 19 4.48 -7.22 21.29
C HIS A 19 5.97 -6.91 21.13
N GLY A 20 6.81 -7.76 21.73
CA GLY A 20 8.25 -7.52 21.75
C GLY A 20 8.61 -6.21 22.46
N ASN A 21 9.31 -5.32 21.76
CA ASN A 21 9.70 -4.01 22.30
C ASN A 21 8.67 -2.91 21.98
N ASP A 22 7.58 -3.21 21.32
CA ASP A 22 6.59 -2.25 20.87
C ASP A 22 5.31 -2.38 21.70
N VAL A 23 4.77 -1.25 22.16
CA VAL A 23 3.52 -1.18 22.92
C VAL A 23 2.59 -0.16 22.29
N LEU A 24 1.41 -0.61 21.89
CA LEU A 24 0.32 0.24 21.43
C LEU A 24 -0.48 0.74 22.65
N VAL A 25 -0.77 2.03 22.68
CA VAL A 25 -1.55 2.68 23.74
C VAL A 25 -2.61 3.59 23.13
N VAL A 26 -3.87 3.38 23.54
CA VAL A 26 -4.97 4.31 23.27
C VAL A 26 -5.66 4.59 24.60
N ASP A 27 -5.38 5.75 25.17
CA ASP A 27 -5.93 6.10 26.51
C ASP A 27 -7.45 6.29 26.46
N ALA A 28 -7.93 7.11 25.53
CA ALA A 28 -9.35 7.31 25.26
C ALA A 28 -9.55 7.76 23.80
N TRP A 29 -10.46 7.12 23.11
CA TRP A 29 -10.86 7.52 21.77
C TRP A 29 -12.31 7.17 21.50
N GLN A 30 -13.03 8.11 20.89
CA GLN A 30 -14.42 7.92 20.50
C GLN A 30 -14.59 8.25 19.03
N LEU A 31 -15.22 7.32 18.29
CA LEU A 31 -15.61 7.51 16.89
C LEU A 31 -17.13 7.59 16.84
N GLY A 32 -17.66 8.75 16.48
CA GLY A 32 -19.10 8.95 16.28
C GLY A 32 -19.59 8.15 15.05
N THR A 33 -20.86 7.77 15.06
CA THR A 33 -21.43 6.89 14.00
C THR A 33 -21.49 7.52 12.62
N ALA A 34 -21.45 8.85 12.52
CA ALA A 34 -21.49 9.61 11.26
C ALA A 34 -20.12 10.20 10.90
N GLU A 35 -19.07 9.79 11.59
CA GLU A 35 -17.72 10.31 11.39
C GLU A 35 -16.88 9.32 10.59
N HIS A 36 -16.15 9.84 9.61
CA HIS A 36 -15.13 9.11 8.87
C HIS A 36 -13.77 9.57 9.33
N TRP A 37 -12.91 8.64 9.69
CA TRP A 37 -11.65 8.92 10.36
C TRP A 37 -10.45 8.52 9.51
N ALA A 38 -9.40 9.34 9.59
CA ALA A 38 -8.07 8.96 9.16
C ALA A 38 -7.12 8.91 10.36
N ILE A 39 -6.31 7.85 10.43
CA ILE A 39 -5.24 7.71 11.40
C ILE A 39 -3.92 7.87 10.65
N PHE A 40 -3.15 8.88 11.04
CA PHE A 40 -1.79 9.01 10.57
C PHE A 40 -0.85 8.22 11.47
N ALA A 41 -0.13 7.28 10.87
CA ALA A 41 0.92 6.53 11.53
C ALA A 41 2.24 6.78 10.79
N THR A 42 3.25 7.30 11.50
CA THR A 42 4.59 7.51 10.93
C THR A 42 5.41 6.22 10.85
N ASP A 43 4.92 5.18 11.52
CA ASP A 43 5.41 3.80 11.41
C ASP A 43 4.35 2.93 10.72
N SER A 44 4.78 1.84 10.10
CA SER A 44 3.87 0.89 9.43
C SER A 44 3.20 -0.09 10.40
N TYR A 45 3.47 0.01 11.69
CA TYR A 45 3.08 -0.97 12.70
C TYR A 45 1.84 -0.55 13.49
N SER A 46 1.85 0.65 14.09
CA SER A 46 0.84 1.06 15.06
C SER A 46 -0.57 1.15 14.47
N GLY A 47 -0.71 1.73 13.28
CA GLY A 47 -1.99 1.82 12.59
C GLY A 47 -2.56 0.45 12.23
N SER A 48 -1.76 -0.39 11.57
CA SER A 48 -2.14 -1.76 11.20
C SER A 48 -2.52 -2.59 12.43
N LEU A 49 -1.80 -2.45 13.52
CA LEU A 49 -2.10 -3.16 14.76
C LEU A 49 -3.45 -2.75 15.35
N LEU A 50 -3.74 -1.44 15.39
CA LEU A 50 -5.06 -0.97 15.83
C LEU A 50 -6.17 -1.50 14.91
N GLY A 51 -5.96 -1.49 13.59
CA GLY A 51 -6.90 -2.06 12.62
C GLY A 51 -7.20 -3.54 12.90
N ARG A 52 -6.19 -4.34 13.21
CA ARG A 52 -6.32 -5.76 13.58
C ARG A 52 -7.04 -5.98 14.90
N ILE A 53 -6.84 -5.08 15.86
CA ILE A 53 -7.59 -5.13 17.14
C ILE A 53 -9.06 -4.80 16.90
N LEU A 54 -9.36 -3.75 16.13
CA LEU A 54 -10.73 -3.35 15.82
C LEU A 54 -11.48 -4.37 14.96
N SER A 55 -10.78 -5.06 14.06
CA SER A 55 -11.36 -6.13 13.25
C SER A 55 -11.58 -7.43 14.03
N GLY A 56 -11.02 -7.56 15.23
CA GLY A 56 -11.11 -8.74 16.07
C GLY A 56 -10.05 -9.82 15.79
N ASP A 57 -9.08 -9.54 14.90
CA ASP A 57 -7.97 -10.47 14.62
C ASP A 57 -7.02 -10.61 15.81
N ILE A 58 -6.94 -9.58 16.66
CA ILE A 58 -6.09 -9.55 17.85
C ILE A 58 -6.92 -9.07 19.04
N THR A 59 -6.76 -9.75 20.16
CA THR A 59 -7.32 -9.31 21.44
C THR A 59 -6.29 -8.44 22.18
N PRO A 60 -6.63 -7.22 22.61
CA PRO A 60 -5.72 -6.39 23.38
C PRO A 60 -5.44 -7.00 24.76
N ASP A 61 -4.27 -6.67 25.34
CA ASP A 61 -3.89 -7.15 26.69
C ASP A 61 -4.73 -6.49 27.78
N GLN A 62 -5.10 -5.22 27.56
CA GLN A 62 -5.88 -4.40 28.50
C GLN A 62 -6.79 -3.43 27.74
N GLY A 63 -7.78 -2.91 28.46
CA GLY A 63 -8.70 -1.90 27.95
C GLY A 63 -10.05 -2.46 27.54
N ILE A 64 -10.95 -1.54 27.20
CA ILE A 64 -12.33 -1.84 26.83
C ILE A 64 -12.63 -1.18 25.49
N ILE A 65 -13.24 -1.94 24.60
CA ILE A 65 -13.79 -1.43 23.35
C ILE A 65 -15.29 -1.71 23.35
N THR A 66 -16.09 -0.68 23.21
CA THR A 66 -17.55 -0.78 23.15
C THR A 66 -18.09 -0.16 21.87
N GLY A 67 -19.28 -0.54 21.47
CA GLY A 67 -19.95 0.01 20.30
C GLY A 67 -19.40 -0.47 18.95
N LEU A 68 -18.51 -1.47 18.94
CA LEU A 68 -18.08 -2.08 17.68
C LEU A 68 -19.27 -2.65 16.91
N PRO A 69 -19.41 -2.36 15.60
CA PRO A 69 -20.46 -2.96 14.81
C PRO A 69 -20.21 -4.45 14.56
N GLN A 70 -21.28 -5.18 14.25
CA GLN A 70 -21.18 -6.62 14.02
C GLN A 70 -20.45 -6.99 12.73
N ARG A 71 -20.52 -6.12 11.72
CA ARG A 71 -19.89 -6.34 10.42
C ARG A 71 -18.81 -5.29 10.20
N ILE A 72 -17.58 -5.73 10.29
CA ILE A 72 -16.38 -4.92 10.05
C ILE A 72 -15.67 -5.48 8.82
N GLY A 73 -15.48 -4.63 7.81
CA GLY A 73 -14.61 -4.92 6.67
C GLY A 73 -13.19 -4.49 7.00
N TRP A 74 -12.22 -5.34 6.74
CA TRP A 74 -10.81 -5.04 6.92
C TRP A 74 -10.06 -5.29 5.62
N VAL A 75 -9.30 -4.31 5.15
CA VAL A 75 -8.46 -4.41 3.95
C VAL A 75 -7.05 -3.96 4.28
N SER A 76 -6.09 -4.87 4.13
CA SER A 76 -4.68 -4.61 4.40
C SER A 76 -3.79 -5.37 3.42
N LEU A 77 -2.53 -4.97 3.35
CA LEU A 77 -1.51 -5.70 2.57
C LEU A 77 -1.36 -7.16 3.07
N GLY A 78 -1.41 -7.37 4.39
CA GLY A 78 -1.32 -8.71 4.97
C GLY A 78 -2.44 -9.65 4.50
N GLN A 79 -3.67 -9.15 4.41
CA GLN A 79 -4.79 -9.94 3.87
C GLN A 79 -4.64 -10.21 2.37
N GLN A 80 -4.12 -9.24 1.61
CA GLN A 80 -3.82 -9.44 0.19
C GLN A 80 -2.77 -10.53 -0.01
N GLN A 81 -1.70 -10.52 0.79
CA GLN A 81 -0.65 -11.53 0.76
C GLN A 81 -1.19 -12.91 1.16
N ALA A 82 -2.02 -12.99 2.19
CA ALA A 82 -2.65 -14.23 2.61
C ALA A 82 -3.56 -14.81 1.50
N LEU A 83 -4.31 -13.96 0.81
CA LEU A 83 -5.12 -14.40 -0.34
C LEU A 83 -4.24 -14.89 -1.48
N LEU A 84 -3.17 -14.18 -1.81
CA LEU A 84 -2.22 -14.60 -2.85
C LEU A 84 -1.57 -15.94 -2.49
N ALA A 85 -1.11 -16.11 -1.26
CA ALA A 85 -0.54 -17.38 -0.79
C ALA A 85 -1.55 -18.53 -0.89
N ARG A 86 -2.81 -18.28 -0.53
CA ARG A 86 -3.92 -19.25 -0.69
C ARG A 86 -4.11 -19.66 -2.15
N GLU A 87 -4.10 -18.69 -3.07
CA GLU A 87 -4.27 -18.94 -4.50
C GLU A 87 -3.05 -19.63 -5.13
N LEU A 88 -1.85 -19.38 -4.62
CA LEU A 88 -0.63 -20.09 -5.03
C LEU A 88 -0.62 -21.53 -4.55
N ALA A 89 -1.16 -21.82 -3.37
CA ALA A 89 -1.20 -23.17 -2.79
C ALA A 89 -2.22 -24.11 -3.46
N LYS A 90 -3.17 -23.58 -4.24
CA LYS A 90 -4.22 -24.38 -4.91
C LYS A 90 -3.70 -25.27 -6.03
N ASP A 91 -2.46 -25.10 -6.48
CA ASP A 91 -1.77 -25.87 -7.55
C ASP A 91 -2.60 -26.09 -8.84
N GLU A 92 -3.71 -25.39 -8.96
CA GLU A 92 -4.60 -25.40 -10.12
C GLU A 92 -4.28 -24.22 -11.00
N LEU A 93 -4.00 -24.43 -12.26
CA LEU A 93 -3.82 -23.46 -13.32
C LEU A 93 -3.06 -22.19 -12.93
N ASP A 94 -2.11 -21.74 -13.71
CA ASP A 94 -1.25 -20.55 -13.51
C ASP A 94 -1.98 -19.23 -13.25
N TYR A 95 -3.31 -19.19 -13.30
CA TYR A 95 -4.13 -17.98 -13.23
C TYR A 95 -4.76 -17.72 -11.87
N GLY A 96 -4.87 -18.75 -11.02
CA GLY A 96 -5.64 -18.69 -9.77
C GLY A 96 -7.16 -18.57 -10.01
N SER A 97 -7.92 -18.43 -8.94
CA SER A 97 -9.38 -18.24 -9.02
C SER A 97 -9.75 -16.95 -9.74
N SER A 98 -10.90 -16.94 -10.45
CA SER A 98 -11.39 -15.72 -11.10
C SER A 98 -11.84 -14.67 -10.07
N VAL A 99 -11.80 -13.39 -10.46
CA VAL A 99 -12.29 -12.26 -9.66
C VAL A 99 -13.70 -12.53 -9.15
N GLU A 100 -14.58 -13.02 -10.04
CA GLU A 100 -15.96 -13.35 -9.71
C GLU A 100 -16.06 -14.35 -8.56
N LEU A 101 -15.34 -15.46 -8.63
CA LEU A 101 -15.36 -16.50 -7.59
C LEU A 101 -14.85 -15.94 -6.26
N LEU A 102 -13.77 -15.18 -6.27
CA LEU A 102 -13.19 -14.62 -5.06
C LEU A 102 -14.11 -13.61 -4.36
N VAL A 103 -14.84 -12.81 -5.12
CA VAL A 103 -15.80 -11.86 -4.55
C VAL A 103 -17.06 -12.56 -4.10
N LEU A 104 -17.55 -13.54 -4.88
CA LEU A 104 -18.74 -14.34 -4.56
C LEU A 104 -18.60 -15.11 -3.25
N GLU A 105 -17.39 -15.58 -2.89
CA GLU A 105 -17.10 -16.20 -1.60
C GLU A 105 -17.53 -15.34 -0.40
N CYS A 106 -17.55 -14.02 -0.56
CA CYS A 106 -17.89 -13.06 0.49
C CYS A 106 -19.31 -12.49 0.37
N CYS A 107 -20.00 -12.74 -0.75
CA CYS A 107 -21.35 -12.25 -0.97
C CYS A 107 -22.38 -13.07 -0.15
N GLN A 108 -23.40 -12.38 0.38
CA GLN A 108 -24.54 -13.04 1.03
C GLN A 108 -25.51 -13.67 0.01
N GLY A 109 -25.41 -13.27 -1.26
CA GLY A 109 -26.20 -13.80 -2.36
C GLY A 109 -25.63 -13.40 -3.71
N ALA A 110 -25.77 -14.25 -4.73
CA ALA A 110 -25.18 -14.06 -6.06
C ALA A 110 -25.65 -12.77 -6.77
N GLN A 111 -26.84 -12.27 -6.44
CA GLN A 111 -27.40 -11.03 -7.01
C GLN A 111 -26.60 -9.76 -6.63
N GLN A 112 -25.79 -9.82 -5.58
CA GLN A 112 -24.95 -8.69 -5.14
C GLN A 112 -23.72 -8.51 -6.02
N LEU A 113 -23.25 -9.56 -6.67
CA LEU A 113 -21.95 -9.60 -7.37
C LEU A 113 -21.87 -8.59 -8.50
N GLY A 114 -22.83 -8.56 -9.42
CA GLY A 114 -22.79 -7.67 -10.58
C GLY A 114 -22.71 -6.18 -10.20
N PRO A 115 -23.66 -5.65 -9.41
CA PRO A 115 -23.61 -4.28 -8.93
C PRO A 115 -22.31 -3.93 -8.19
N LEU A 116 -21.79 -4.86 -7.38
CA LEU A 116 -20.56 -4.66 -6.63
C LEU A 116 -19.33 -4.58 -7.54
N LEU A 117 -19.19 -5.50 -8.51
CA LEU A 117 -18.10 -5.46 -9.49
C LEU A 117 -18.13 -4.18 -10.33
N GLN A 118 -19.32 -3.71 -10.69
CA GLN A 118 -19.50 -2.44 -11.38
C GLN A 118 -19.07 -1.26 -10.49
N GLN A 119 -19.47 -1.24 -9.23
CA GLN A 119 -19.14 -0.19 -8.27
C GLN A 119 -17.62 -0.05 -8.09
N VAL A 120 -16.89 -1.16 -7.98
CA VAL A 120 -15.44 -1.15 -7.82
C VAL A 120 -14.66 -1.13 -9.14
N GLY A 121 -15.36 -1.07 -10.29
CA GLY A 121 -14.74 -1.02 -11.62
C GLY A 121 -14.05 -2.31 -12.07
N LEU A 122 -14.52 -3.47 -11.60
CA LEU A 122 -13.95 -4.80 -11.92
C LEU A 122 -14.79 -5.64 -12.89
N GLU A 123 -15.90 -5.12 -13.44
CA GLU A 123 -16.80 -5.88 -14.31
C GLU A 123 -16.06 -6.48 -15.53
N HIS A 124 -15.19 -5.70 -16.15
CA HIS A 124 -14.41 -6.14 -17.33
C HIS A 124 -13.33 -7.20 -17.00
N LEU A 125 -13.02 -7.40 -15.70
CA LEU A 125 -12.05 -8.38 -15.21
C LEU A 125 -12.71 -9.58 -14.54
N ARG A 126 -14.03 -9.68 -14.59
CA ARG A 126 -14.84 -10.65 -13.86
C ARG A 126 -14.30 -12.08 -13.95
N LEU A 127 -13.93 -12.53 -15.16
CA LEU A 127 -13.43 -13.89 -15.41
C LEU A 127 -11.90 -14.00 -15.35
N ARG A 128 -11.20 -12.88 -15.12
CA ARG A 128 -9.74 -12.87 -15.07
C ARG A 128 -9.24 -13.53 -13.79
N GLY A 129 -8.17 -14.30 -13.89
CA GLY A 129 -7.53 -14.95 -12.76
C GLY A 129 -6.83 -13.94 -11.84
N PHE A 130 -6.91 -14.12 -10.54
CA PHE A 130 -6.36 -13.24 -9.52
C PHE A 130 -4.85 -12.98 -9.67
N ARG A 131 -4.09 -14.00 -10.07
CA ARG A 131 -2.64 -13.93 -10.26
C ARG A 131 -2.21 -13.12 -11.48
N GLN A 132 -3.16 -12.77 -12.35
CA GLN A 132 -2.92 -11.96 -13.57
C GLN A 132 -3.27 -10.48 -13.36
N LEU A 133 -3.72 -10.12 -12.18
CA LEU A 133 -4.14 -8.77 -11.87
C LEU A 133 -2.95 -7.87 -11.55
N SER A 134 -3.05 -6.60 -11.93
CA SER A 134 -2.15 -5.56 -11.45
C SER A 134 -2.36 -5.30 -9.95
N THR A 135 -1.42 -4.60 -9.32
CA THR A 135 -1.51 -4.22 -7.91
C THR A 135 -2.81 -3.44 -7.62
N GLY A 136 -3.18 -2.49 -8.49
CA GLY A 136 -4.41 -1.70 -8.34
C GLY A 136 -5.67 -2.55 -8.47
N GLU A 137 -5.72 -3.45 -9.46
CA GLU A 137 -6.84 -4.39 -9.65
C GLU A 137 -6.97 -5.34 -8.47
N THR A 138 -5.86 -5.87 -7.96
CA THR A 138 -5.84 -6.73 -6.77
C THR A 138 -6.42 -6.01 -5.55
N ARG A 139 -6.06 -4.73 -5.33
CA ARG A 139 -6.64 -3.93 -4.24
C ARG A 139 -8.13 -3.72 -4.39
N ARG A 140 -8.61 -3.47 -5.60
CA ARG A 140 -10.05 -3.38 -5.87
C ARG A 140 -10.77 -4.71 -5.58
N VAL A 141 -10.15 -5.85 -5.86
CA VAL A 141 -10.70 -7.16 -5.47
C VAL A 141 -10.78 -7.28 -3.95
N MET A 142 -9.74 -6.89 -3.21
CA MET A 142 -9.78 -6.90 -1.74
C MET A 142 -10.89 -6.00 -1.20
N LEU A 143 -11.05 -4.81 -1.76
CA LEU A 143 -12.12 -3.89 -1.41
C LEU A 143 -13.50 -4.46 -1.73
N ALA A 144 -13.69 -5.06 -2.92
CA ALA A 144 -14.92 -5.75 -3.30
C ALA A 144 -15.29 -6.85 -2.31
N ARG A 145 -14.32 -7.69 -1.92
CA ARG A 145 -14.52 -8.75 -0.92
C ARG A 145 -14.99 -8.20 0.43
N ALA A 146 -14.37 -7.12 0.90
CA ALA A 146 -14.77 -6.46 2.14
C ALA A 146 -16.18 -5.86 2.04
N LEU A 147 -16.50 -5.18 0.94
CA LEU A 147 -17.82 -4.57 0.69
C LEU A 147 -18.94 -5.63 0.49
N ALA A 148 -18.60 -6.80 -0.06
CA ALA A 148 -19.53 -7.92 -0.22
C ALA A 148 -20.14 -8.38 1.11
N MET A 149 -19.42 -8.21 2.21
CA MET A 149 -19.88 -8.50 3.57
C MET A 149 -20.85 -7.45 4.13
N GLN A 150 -21.12 -6.37 3.36
CA GLN A 150 -21.96 -5.24 3.76
C GLN A 150 -21.51 -4.66 5.12
N PRO A 151 -20.26 -4.20 5.25
CA PRO A 151 -19.73 -3.75 6.52
C PRO A 151 -20.43 -2.47 6.99
N GLN A 152 -20.55 -2.31 8.30
CA GLN A 152 -20.98 -1.07 8.94
C GLN A 152 -19.78 -0.15 9.21
N LEU A 153 -18.60 -0.76 9.40
CA LEU A 153 -17.29 -0.10 9.48
C LEU A 153 -16.34 -0.77 8.49
N LEU A 154 -15.70 0.02 7.64
CA LEU A 154 -14.66 -0.42 6.73
C LEU A 154 -13.33 0.20 7.15
N ILE A 155 -12.38 -0.65 7.51
CA ILE A 155 -11.02 -0.27 7.90
C ILE A 155 -10.11 -0.54 6.72
N LEU A 156 -9.35 0.47 6.31
CA LEU A 156 -8.46 0.43 5.16
C LEU A 156 -7.04 0.79 5.62
N ASP A 157 -6.13 -0.16 5.49
CA ASP A 157 -4.73 0.00 5.89
C ASP A 157 -3.87 0.27 4.66
N ASP A 158 -3.40 1.50 4.56
CA ASP A 158 -2.58 2.04 3.47
C ASP A 158 -3.12 1.70 2.05
N PRO A 159 -4.39 2.05 1.76
CA PRO A 159 -5.05 1.61 0.53
C PRO A 159 -4.44 2.23 -0.74
N TYR A 160 -3.70 3.32 -0.63
CA TYR A 160 -3.11 4.03 -1.78
C TYR A 160 -1.67 3.59 -2.11
N ALA A 161 -1.03 2.78 -1.27
CA ALA A 161 0.36 2.37 -1.49
C ALA A 161 0.54 1.66 -2.84
N GLY A 162 1.51 2.13 -3.63
CA GLY A 162 1.82 1.56 -4.95
C GLY A 162 0.82 1.87 -6.07
N LEU A 163 -0.17 2.74 -5.82
CA LEU A 163 -1.05 3.27 -6.86
C LEU A 163 -0.43 4.49 -7.53
N ASP A 164 -0.67 4.67 -8.83
CA ASP A 164 -0.39 5.93 -9.52
C ASP A 164 -1.51 6.96 -9.25
N CYS A 165 -1.28 8.21 -9.66
CA CYS A 165 -2.18 9.32 -9.36
C CYS A 165 -3.62 9.08 -9.86
N GLU A 166 -3.78 8.52 -11.05
CA GLU A 166 -5.10 8.25 -11.64
C GLU A 166 -5.87 7.19 -10.83
N HIS A 167 -5.18 6.12 -10.42
CA HIS A 167 -5.78 5.09 -9.59
C HIS A 167 -6.05 5.56 -8.15
N GLN A 168 -5.22 6.47 -7.61
CA GLN A 168 -5.46 7.09 -6.31
C GLN A 168 -6.73 7.95 -6.33
N GLU A 169 -6.88 8.82 -7.34
CA GLU A 169 -8.07 9.65 -7.51
C GLU A 169 -9.34 8.80 -7.68
N SER A 170 -9.28 7.78 -8.54
CA SER A 170 -10.39 6.86 -8.73
C SER A 170 -10.77 6.09 -7.46
N LEU A 171 -9.78 5.71 -6.62
CA LEU A 171 -10.04 5.08 -5.32
C LEU A 171 -10.67 6.06 -4.35
N SER A 172 -10.20 7.31 -4.28
CA SER A 172 -10.77 8.33 -3.41
C SER A 172 -12.25 8.57 -3.74
N GLN A 173 -12.59 8.75 -5.01
CA GLN A 173 -13.99 8.89 -5.45
C GLN A 173 -14.84 7.67 -5.05
N LEU A 174 -14.31 6.46 -5.21
CA LEU A 174 -15.00 5.24 -4.77
C LEU A 174 -15.23 5.23 -3.26
N LEU A 175 -14.25 5.65 -2.46
CA LEU A 175 -14.38 5.70 -1.00
C LEU A 175 -15.41 6.76 -0.56
N ASP A 176 -15.50 7.89 -1.25
CA ASP A 176 -16.54 8.89 -1.00
C ASP A 176 -17.95 8.35 -1.26
N GLU A 177 -18.12 7.50 -2.28
CA GLU A 177 -19.40 6.82 -2.53
C GLU A 177 -19.70 5.75 -1.48
N VAL A 178 -18.69 4.96 -1.07
CA VAL A 178 -18.83 3.94 -0.02
C VAL A 178 -19.19 4.59 1.32
N ALA A 179 -18.62 5.74 1.63
CA ALA A 179 -18.84 6.49 2.86
C ALA A 179 -20.33 6.86 3.09
N LYS A 180 -21.12 6.97 2.04
CA LYS A 180 -22.56 7.24 2.17
C LYS A 180 -23.33 6.14 2.91
N ASN A 181 -22.82 4.92 2.92
CA ASN A 181 -23.50 3.76 3.47
C ASN A 181 -22.66 2.96 4.50
N CYS A 182 -21.40 3.33 4.69
CA CYS A 182 -20.46 2.60 5.53
C CYS A 182 -19.52 3.60 6.21
N GLN A 183 -19.31 3.46 7.51
CA GLN A 183 -18.30 4.25 8.23
C GLN A 183 -16.91 3.86 7.76
N LEU A 184 -16.03 4.83 7.52
CA LEU A 184 -14.64 4.59 7.09
C LEU A 184 -13.65 4.90 8.20
N LEU A 185 -12.66 4.03 8.34
CA LEU A 185 -11.44 4.25 9.12
C LEU A 185 -10.25 4.00 8.19
N LEU A 186 -9.58 5.06 7.79
CA LEU A 186 -8.43 5.04 6.91
C LEU A 186 -7.15 5.10 7.75
N ILE A 187 -6.21 4.21 7.51
CA ILE A 187 -4.88 4.24 8.09
C ILE A 187 -3.91 4.60 6.97
N THR A 188 -3.14 5.68 7.14
CA THR A 188 -2.20 6.16 6.12
C THR A 188 -1.03 6.90 6.74
N SER A 189 0.09 6.98 6.02
CA SER A 189 1.23 7.82 6.37
C SER A 189 1.26 9.14 5.58
N ARG A 190 0.32 9.36 4.65
CA ARG A 190 0.31 10.47 3.70
C ARG A 190 -0.98 11.27 3.79
N GLN A 191 -0.83 12.58 3.82
CA GLN A 191 -1.95 13.51 3.95
C GLN A 191 -2.65 13.79 2.63
N GLU A 192 -1.89 13.74 1.54
CA GLU A 192 -2.37 13.99 0.18
C GLU A 192 -3.35 12.91 -0.30
N GLU A 193 -3.48 11.83 0.46
CA GLU A 193 -4.27 10.66 0.12
C GLU A 193 -5.63 10.59 0.86
N LEU A 194 -6.12 11.70 1.40
CA LEU A 194 -7.39 11.70 2.12
C LEU A 194 -8.59 11.92 1.19
N PRO A 195 -9.58 11.00 1.16
CA PRO A 195 -10.88 11.24 0.52
C PRO A 195 -11.62 12.43 1.15
N GLU A 196 -12.50 13.07 0.39
CA GLU A 196 -13.27 14.23 0.86
C GLU A 196 -14.22 13.89 2.01
N CYS A 197 -14.66 12.64 2.10
CA CYS A 197 -15.54 12.18 3.18
C CYS A 197 -14.88 12.17 4.57
N ILE A 198 -13.55 12.20 4.66
CA ILE A 198 -12.86 12.18 5.96
C ILE A 198 -13.17 13.45 6.74
N SER A 199 -13.76 13.28 7.90
CA SER A 199 -14.21 14.37 8.79
C SER A 199 -13.29 14.57 10.00
N HIS A 200 -12.61 13.52 10.44
CA HIS A 200 -11.78 13.52 11.63
C HIS A 200 -10.46 12.80 11.41
N VAL A 201 -9.46 13.19 12.17
CA VAL A 201 -8.11 12.61 12.11
C VAL A 201 -7.56 12.34 13.50
N ALA A 202 -6.66 11.39 13.60
CA ALA A 202 -5.84 11.12 14.78
C ALA A 202 -4.41 10.77 14.35
N LEU A 203 -3.44 10.91 15.25
CA LEU A 203 -2.03 10.67 14.97
C LEU A 203 -1.47 9.64 15.94
N PHE A 204 -0.72 8.65 15.46
CA PHE A 204 0.17 7.86 16.30
C PHE A 204 1.51 8.55 16.46
N ASN A 205 1.88 8.82 17.71
CA ASN A 205 3.20 9.27 18.10
C ASN A 205 3.98 8.11 18.68
N THR A 206 5.22 7.93 18.25
CA THR A 206 6.12 6.91 18.79
C THR A 206 7.13 7.56 19.72
N GLU A 207 7.17 7.13 20.96
CA GLU A 207 8.13 7.54 21.97
C GLU A 207 9.02 6.35 22.34
N MET A 208 10.34 6.55 22.26
CA MET A 208 11.30 5.53 22.71
C MET A 208 11.65 5.78 24.18
N LEU A 209 11.39 4.80 25.02
CA LEU A 209 11.78 4.83 26.42
C LEU A 209 13.27 4.51 26.59
N GLN A 210 13.85 4.93 27.72
CA GLN A 210 15.25 4.60 28.08
C GLN A 210 15.50 3.10 28.20
N SER A 211 14.45 2.29 28.41
CA SER A 211 14.49 0.83 28.41
C SER A 211 14.67 0.20 27.01
N GLY A 212 14.63 0.99 25.93
CA GLY A 212 14.61 0.52 24.56
C GLY A 212 13.23 0.08 24.07
N GLN A 213 12.17 0.34 24.83
CA GLN A 213 10.79 0.05 24.45
C GLN A 213 10.20 1.24 23.68
N ASN A 214 9.50 0.97 22.60
CA ASN A 214 8.75 1.95 21.83
C ASN A 214 7.28 1.98 22.31
N ILE A 215 6.79 3.15 22.66
CA ILE A 215 5.37 3.36 22.95
C ILE A 215 4.73 4.09 21.77
N HIS A 216 3.78 3.43 21.12
CA HIS A 216 2.96 3.98 20.04
C HIS A 216 1.63 4.47 20.64
N LYS A 217 1.53 5.77 20.85
CA LYS A 217 0.36 6.38 21.49
C LYS A 217 -0.51 7.10 20.48
N LEU A 218 -1.80 6.76 20.45
CA LEU A 218 -2.79 7.51 19.67
C LEU A 218 -3.05 8.85 20.38
N SER A 219 -2.93 9.93 19.63
CA SER A 219 -3.06 11.30 20.14
C SER A 219 -3.74 12.20 19.14
N LEU A 220 -4.09 13.41 19.60
CA LEU A 220 -4.64 14.47 18.78
C LEU A 220 -5.87 14.07 17.93
N PRO A 221 -6.91 13.43 18.55
CA PRO A 221 -8.18 13.28 17.84
C PRO A 221 -8.77 14.67 17.62
N MET A 222 -8.99 15.05 16.34
CA MET A 222 -9.50 16.38 15.98
C MET A 222 -10.28 16.33 14.67
N SER A 223 -11.04 17.38 14.39
CA SER A 223 -11.68 17.54 13.09
C SER A 223 -10.65 17.78 11.98
N ILE A 224 -10.99 17.42 10.74
CA ILE A 224 -10.12 17.67 9.58
C ILE A 224 -9.84 19.17 9.38
N LYS A 225 -10.77 20.05 9.78
CA LYS A 225 -10.57 21.50 9.72
C LYS A 225 -9.51 21.99 10.69
N GLU A 226 -9.51 21.46 11.91
CA GLU A 226 -8.48 21.74 12.92
C GLU A 226 -7.14 21.18 12.49
N TRP A 227 -7.12 19.99 11.91
CA TRP A 227 -5.93 19.33 11.38
C TRP A 227 -5.18 20.21 10.38
N HIS A 228 -5.86 20.74 9.38
CA HIS A 228 -5.22 21.58 8.35
C HIS A 228 -4.59 22.86 8.91
N SER A 229 -5.07 23.36 10.03
CA SER A 229 -4.53 24.55 10.70
C SER A 229 -3.57 24.23 11.85
N HIS A 230 -3.40 22.96 12.22
CA HIS A 230 -2.63 22.56 13.38
C HIS A 230 -1.13 22.68 13.14
N PRO A 231 -0.34 23.25 14.10
CA PRO A 231 1.11 23.43 13.96
C PRO A 231 1.89 22.14 13.72
N ILE A 232 1.35 20.98 14.09
CA ILE A 232 1.98 19.67 13.88
C ILE A 232 2.20 19.38 12.40
N MET A 233 1.37 19.95 11.52
CA MET A 233 1.53 19.82 10.08
C MET A 233 2.87 20.36 9.61
N ALA A 234 3.22 21.57 10.05
CA ALA A 234 4.51 22.18 9.73
C ALA A 234 5.67 21.38 10.34
N GLN A 235 5.48 20.79 11.53
CA GLN A 235 6.49 19.94 12.16
C GLN A 235 6.70 18.63 11.42
N LEU A 236 5.64 17.95 10.96
CA LEU A 236 5.73 16.73 10.17
C LEU A 236 6.46 16.98 8.83
N HIS A 237 6.14 18.07 8.16
CA HIS A 237 6.84 18.47 6.95
C HIS A 237 8.33 18.78 7.22
N ALA A 238 8.63 19.51 8.29
CA ALA A 238 10.00 19.83 8.66
C ALA A 238 10.81 18.58 9.03
N LEU A 239 10.24 17.64 9.79
CA LEU A 239 10.88 16.36 10.13
C LEU A 239 11.13 15.48 8.90
N SER A 240 10.21 15.45 7.95
CA SER A 240 10.40 14.74 6.69
C SER A 240 11.54 15.34 5.88
N ALA A 241 11.61 16.68 5.77
CA ALA A 241 12.69 17.38 5.09
C ALA A 241 14.05 17.13 5.79
N GLN A 242 14.11 17.24 7.10
CA GLN A 242 15.34 16.98 7.87
C GLN A 242 15.85 15.55 7.69
N ARG A 243 14.97 14.54 7.75
CA ARG A 243 15.34 13.13 7.51
C ARG A 243 15.88 12.92 6.09
N SER A 244 15.30 13.61 5.11
CA SER A 244 15.79 13.58 3.73
C SER A 244 17.20 14.16 3.61
N ASP A 245 17.47 15.30 4.28
CA ASP A 245 18.77 15.94 4.28
C ASP A 245 19.83 15.09 4.99
N GLU A 246 19.49 14.47 6.12
CA GLU A 246 20.37 13.53 6.85
C GLU A 246 20.71 12.32 5.99
N LEU A 247 19.72 11.74 5.30
CA LEU A 247 19.93 10.62 4.39
C LEU A 247 20.83 11.02 3.22
N LEU A 248 20.60 12.19 2.62
CA LEU A 248 21.44 12.73 1.57
C LEU A 248 22.88 12.94 2.05
N ALA A 249 23.06 13.47 3.27
CA ALA A 249 24.38 13.65 3.86
C ALA A 249 25.11 12.32 4.08
N LEU A 250 24.41 11.26 4.51
CA LEU A 250 24.94 9.90 4.65
C LEU A 250 25.35 9.33 3.27
N LEU A 251 24.49 9.46 2.26
CA LEU A 251 24.76 9.01 0.90
C LEU A 251 25.97 9.73 0.29
N VAL A 252 26.12 11.03 0.53
CA VAL A 252 27.28 11.83 0.09
C VAL A 252 28.56 11.37 0.79
N ARG A 253 28.52 11.06 2.09
CA ARG A 253 29.68 10.54 2.84
C ARG A 253 30.13 9.15 2.39
N GLN A 254 29.17 8.32 1.95
CA GLN A 254 29.45 6.97 1.46
C GLN A 254 29.70 6.89 -0.04
N ARG A 255 29.86 8.03 -0.73
CA ARG A 255 30.22 8.01 -2.15
C ARG A 255 31.52 7.24 -2.35
N HIS A 256 31.41 5.98 -2.71
CA HIS A 256 32.49 5.30 -3.42
C HIS A 256 32.72 6.04 -4.74
N LYS A 257 34.00 6.16 -5.16
CA LYS A 257 34.29 6.66 -6.52
C LYS A 257 33.50 5.78 -7.48
N VAL A 258 32.49 6.37 -8.11
CA VAL A 258 31.79 5.74 -9.23
C VAL A 258 32.86 5.56 -10.29
N GLU A 259 33.18 4.32 -10.66
CA GLU A 259 34.02 4.05 -11.82
C GLU A 259 33.37 4.74 -13.02
N ASP A 260 34.15 5.46 -13.80
CA ASP A 260 33.68 6.28 -14.90
C ASP A 260 33.40 5.36 -16.10
N PHE A 261 32.21 4.74 -16.11
CA PHE A 261 31.75 3.92 -17.23
C PHE A 261 31.00 4.79 -18.23
N ASP A 262 31.36 4.67 -19.49
CA ASP A 262 30.66 5.31 -20.60
C ASP A 262 30.25 4.27 -21.65
N PRO A 263 28.95 3.97 -21.81
CA PRO A 263 27.82 4.40 -20.98
C PRO A 263 27.71 3.61 -19.67
N LEU A 264 27.04 4.17 -18.66
CA LEU A 264 26.63 3.42 -17.48
C LEU A 264 25.56 2.38 -17.86
N VAL A 265 24.55 2.81 -18.61
CA VAL A 265 23.50 1.99 -19.22
C VAL A 265 23.19 2.52 -20.62
N GLU A 266 23.11 1.67 -21.62
CA GLU A 266 22.58 2.01 -22.93
C GLU A 266 21.64 0.91 -23.40
N ILE A 267 20.45 1.28 -23.86
CA ILE A 267 19.47 0.41 -24.51
C ILE A 267 19.22 0.98 -25.91
N LYS A 268 19.37 0.16 -26.94
CA LYS A 268 19.10 0.54 -28.33
C LYS A 268 17.92 -0.23 -28.85
N ASN A 269 16.90 0.50 -29.32
CA ASN A 269 15.68 -0.05 -29.90
C ASN A 269 15.03 -1.15 -29.01
N GLY A 270 15.05 -0.95 -27.69
CA GLY A 270 14.57 -1.91 -26.71
C GLY A 270 13.11 -2.30 -26.95
N LYS A 271 12.83 -3.61 -26.91
CA LYS A 271 11.50 -4.17 -27.11
C LYS A 271 11.23 -5.28 -26.10
N VAL A 272 10.03 -5.28 -25.53
CA VAL A 272 9.50 -6.41 -24.76
C VAL A 272 8.10 -6.74 -25.24
N GLU A 273 7.91 -8.01 -25.58
CA GLU A 273 6.65 -8.54 -26.10
C GLU A 273 6.40 -9.92 -25.48
N TYR A 274 5.20 -10.13 -24.97
CA TYR A 274 4.71 -11.43 -24.51
C TYR A 274 3.67 -11.99 -25.48
N VAL A 275 3.28 -13.24 -25.28
CA VAL A 275 2.16 -13.86 -26.02
C VAL A 275 0.86 -13.03 -25.83
N SER A 276 0.71 -12.38 -24.68
CA SER A 276 -0.43 -11.53 -24.35
C SER A 276 -0.39 -10.14 -24.99
N GLY A 277 0.72 -9.74 -25.60
CA GLY A 277 0.85 -8.44 -26.27
C GLY A 277 2.18 -7.74 -26.07
N LEU A 278 2.32 -6.62 -26.78
CA LEU A 278 3.48 -5.74 -26.72
C LEU A 278 3.42 -4.89 -25.44
N ILE A 279 4.51 -4.87 -24.68
CA ILE A 279 4.65 -3.99 -23.51
C ILE A 279 5.22 -2.65 -23.94
N PHE A 280 6.36 -2.67 -24.64
CA PHE A 280 6.96 -1.49 -25.26
C PHE A 280 7.88 -1.88 -26.42
N SER A 281 8.15 -0.92 -27.31
CA SER A 281 9.10 -1.08 -28.42
C SER A 281 9.76 0.25 -28.75
N GLY A 282 10.96 0.18 -29.37
CA GLY A 282 11.67 1.35 -29.84
C GLY A 282 12.29 2.20 -28.72
N VAL A 283 12.50 1.64 -27.53
CA VAL A 283 13.11 2.37 -26.41
C VAL A 283 14.60 2.57 -26.69
N ASN A 284 15.00 3.82 -26.81
CA ASN A 284 16.39 4.24 -26.89
C ASN A 284 16.71 5.07 -25.63
N TRP A 285 17.60 4.55 -24.80
CA TRP A 285 17.90 5.17 -23.52
C TRP A 285 19.38 5.02 -23.19
N ARG A 286 20.03 6.12 -22.90
CA ARG A 286 21.43 6.18 -22.49
C ARG A 286 21.54 6.91 -21.15
N ILE A 287 22.24 6.31 -20.22
CA ILE A 287 22.52 6.86 -18.90
C ILE A 287 24.04 6.94 -18.75
N GLU A 288 24.52 8.11 -18.39
CA GLU A 288 25.92 8.39 -18.13
C GLU A 288 26.19 8.48 -16.62
N ALA A 289 27.45 8.31 -16.23
CA ALA A 289 27.82 8.42 -14.83
C ALA A 289 27.43 9.78 -14.24
N GLY A 290 26.85 9.77 -13.03
CA GLY A 290 26.40 10.98 -12.34
C GLY A 290 25.02 11.49 -12.71
N GLN A 291 24.35 10.89 -13.71
CA GLN A 291 22.96 11.23 -14.02
C GLN A 291 21.98 10.54 -13.08
N HIS A 292 20.90 11.23 -12.74
CA HIS A 292 19.77 10.71 -11.97
C HIS A 292 18.50 10.74 -12.82
N TRP A 293 17.86 9.60 -12.96
CA TRP A 293 16.70 9.45 -13.83
C TRP A 293 15.47 9.05 -13.04
N GLN A 294 14.32 9.60 -13.44
CA GLN A 294 13.01 9.19 -12.97
C GLN A 294 12.20 8.63 -14.14
N VAL A 295 11.78 7.36 -14.05
CA VAL A 295 10.90 6.74 -15.02
C VAL A 295 9.46 6.90 -14.54
N ARG A 296 8.64 7.65 -15.27
CA ARG A 296 7.22 7.90 -14.98
C ARG A 296 6.32 7.24 -16.02
N GLY A 297 5.12 6.88 -15.61
CA GLY A 297 4.06 6.34 -16.45
C GLY A 297 3.01 5.60 -15.62
N PRO A 298 1.83 5.32 -16.21
CA PRO A 298 0.76 4.60 -15.54
C PRO A 298 1.20 3.19 -15.12
N ASN A 299 0.43 2.57 -14.23
CA ASN A 299 0.69 1.19 -13.83
C ASN A 299 0.50 0.26 -15.05
N GLY A 300 1.30 -0.80 -15.13
CA GLY A 300 1.26 -1.72 -16.28
C GLY A 300 1.99 -1.24 -17.56
N CYS A 301 2.48 0.00 -17.64
CA CYS A 301 3.18 0.48 -18.84
C CYS A 301 4.61 -0.08 -19.04
N GLY A 302 5.06 -0.99 -18.17
CA GLY A 302 6.35 -1.66 -18.31
C GLY A 302 7.53 -1.03 -17.58
N LYS A 303 7.34 -0.11 -16.61
CA LYS A 303 8.44 0.50 -15.83
C LYS A 303 9.32 -0.55 -15.15
N SER A 304 8.72 -1.49 -14.42
CA SER A 304 9.44 -2.58 -13.75
C SER A 304 10.09 -3.54 -14.75
N THR A 305 9.44 -3.77 -15.89
CA THR A 305 9.97 -4.57 -16.99
C THR A 305 11.22 -3.94 -17.59
N LEU A 306 11.20 -2.62 -17.78
CA LEU A 306 12.37 -1.87 -18.29
C LEU A 306 13.54 -1.95 -17.30
N LEU A 307 13.29 -1.81 -15.99
CA LEU A 307 14.32 -1.99 -14.96
C LEU A 307 14.80 -3.44 -14.90
N GLY A 308 13.90 -4.41 -15.06
CA GLY A 308 14.26 -5.84 -15.11
C GLY A 308 15.18 -6.20 -16.28
N LEU A 309 15.09 -5.51 -17.42
CA LEU A 309 16.04 -5.64 -18.51
C LEU A 309 17.45 -5.22 -18.08
N ILE A 310 17.59 -4.11 -17.36
CA ILE A 310 18.88 -3.60 -16.88
C ILE A 310 19.46 -4.55 -15.84
N LEU A 311 18.64 -5.01 -14.88
CA LEU A 311 19.04 -5.91 -13.82
C LEU A 311 19.41 -7.33 -14.31
N GLY A 312 18.94 -7.69 -15.51
CA GLY A 312 19.10 -9.02 -16.07
C GLY A 312 18.13 -10.06 -15.50
N ASP A 313 17.12 -9.62 -14.76
CA ASP A 313 16.08 -10.48 -14.21
C ASP A 313 15.00 -10.81 -15.24
N HIS A 314 14.93 -10.04 -16.32
CA HIS A 314 13.95 -10.26 -17.40
C HIS A 314 14.51 -11.21 -18.45
N PRO A 315 13.77 -12.28 -18.85
CA PRO A 315 14.25 -13.27 -19.85
C PRO A 315 14.69 -12.66 -21.18
N GLN A 316 14.01 -11.59 -21.62
CA GLN A 316 14.30 -10.92 -22.89
C GLN A 316 15.47 -9.92 -22.81
N CYS A 317 16.21 -9.86 -21.72
CA CYS A 317 17.38 -8.99 -21.61
C CYS A 317 18.50 -9.38 -22.59
N TYR A 318 18.58 -10.65 -22.99
CA TYR A 318 19.57 -11.14 -23.96
C TYR A 318 19.11 -10.99 -25.43
N SER A 319 17.86 -10.73 -25.68
CA SER A 319 17.32 -10.45 -27.03
C SER A 319 17.27 -8.95 -27.36
N ASN A 320 17.69 -8.11 -26.43
CA ASN A 320 17.78 -6.67 -26.59
C ASN A 320 19.25 -6.21 -26.66
N ASP A 321 19.49 -5.14 -27.41
CA ASP A 321 20.81 -4.49 -27.46
C ASP A 321 20.99 -3.60 -26.23
N ILE A 322 21.66 -4.16 -25.22
CA ILE A 322 21.88 -3.51 -23.93
C ILE A 322 23.37 -3.49 -23.62
N THR A 323 23.90 -2.33 -23.29
CA THR A 323 25.24 -2.12 -22.78
C THR A 323 25.15 -1.70 -21.31
N LEU A 324 25.90 -2.37 -20.43
CA LEU A 324 26.00 -2.06 -19.02
C LEU A 324 27.47 -1.87 -18.63
N PHE A 325 27.75 -0.79 -17.91
CA PHE A 325 29.11 -0.49 -17.45
C PHE A 325 30.15 -0.53 -18.59
N GLY A 326 29.77 0.03 -19.77
CA GLY A 326 30.59 0.09 -20.95
C GLY A 326 30.75 -1.26 -21.69
N ARG A 327 30.07 -2.34 -21.29
CA ARG A 327 30.16 -3.67 -21.93
C ARG A 327 28.81 -4.11 -22.50
N PRO A 328 28.76 -4.59 -23.75
CA PRO A 328 27.56 -5.19 -24.33
C PRO A 328 27.09 -6.40 -23.50
N ARG A 329 25.82 -6.54 -23.28
CA ARG A 329 25.23 -7.68 -22.58
C ARG A 329 25.49 -8.99 -23.33
N GLY A 330 25.92 -10.03 -22.59
CA GLY A 330 26.23 -11.34 -23.22
C GLY A 330 27.66 -11.42 -23.76
N SER A 331 28.53 -10.44 -23.45
CA SER A 331 29.95 -10.48 -23.86
C SER A 331 30.85 -11.37 -22.98
N GLY A 332 30.23 -12.18 -22.07
CA GLY A 332 30.93 -13.13 -21.20
C GLY A 332 30.87 -12.79 -19.72
N GLU A 333 30.24 -11.67 -19.34
CA GLU A 333 30.00 -11.32 -17.94
C GLU A 333 28.92 -12.22 -17.31
N SER A 334 29.12 -12.58 -16.06
CA SER A 334 28.11 -13.29 -15.30
C SER A 334 27.06 -12.33 -14.75
N ILE A 335 25.85 -12.82 -14.53
CA ILE A 335 24.78 -12.02 -13.90
C ILE A 335 25.19 -11.54 -12.49
N TRP A 336 26.01 -12.32 -11.79
CA TRP A 336 26.50 -11.97 -10.46
C TRP A 336 27.46 -10.78 -10.48
N GLU A 337 28.35 -10.70 -11.48
CA GLU A 337 29.25 -9.55 -11.65
C GLU A 337 28.48 -8.25 -11.88
N ILE A 338 27.35 -8.32 -12.60
CA ILE A 338 26.47 -7.18 -12.84
C ILE A 338 25.75 -6.81 -11.54
N LYS A 339 25.14 -7.80 -10.86
CA LYS A 339 24.38 -7.57 -9.63
C LYS A 339 25.24 -7.06 -8.47
N GLN A 340 26.53 -7.38 -8.42
CA GLN A 340 27.46 -6.81 -7.43
C GLN A 340 27.65 -5.29 -7.58
N ARG A 341 27.37 -4.73 -8.75
CA ARG A 341 27.54 -3.30 -9.05
C ARG A 341 26.23 -2.52 -8.95
N ILE A 342 25.09 -3.20 -8.78
CA ILE A 342 23.76 -2.60 -8.77
C ILE A 342 23.10 -2.83 -7.41
N GLY A 343 22.78 -1.75 -6.71
CA GLY A 343 21.86 -1.80 -5.57
C GLY A 343 20.41 -1.64 -6.06
N ILE A 344 19.53 -2.52 -5.61
CA ILE A 344 18.07 -2.41 -5.88
C ILE A 344 17.29 -2.34 -4.58
N VAL A 345 16.31 -1.48 -4.56
CA VAL A 345 15.28 -1.43 -3.52
C VAL A 345 13.92 -1.53 -4.21
N SER A 346 13.14 -2.51 -3.83
CA SER A 346 11.77 -2.68 -4.35
C SER A 346 10.84 -3.20 -3.25
N SER A 347 9.55 -2.94 -3.40
CA SER A 347 8.52 -3.50 -2.49
C SER A 347 8.51 -5.04 -2.47
N ALA A 348 8.96 -5.67 -3.55
CA ALA A 348 9.06 -7.14 -3.64
C ALA A 348 10.21 -7.74 -2.82
N LEU A 349 11.20 -6.93 -2.39
CA LEU A 349 12.29 -7.41 -1.53
C LEU A 349 11.88 -7.61 -0.07
N HIS A 350 10.68 -7.17 0.30
CA HIS A 350 10.11 -7.37 1.64
C HIS A 350 9.12 -8.55 1.70
N LEU A 351 9.00 -9.30 0.61
CA LEU A 351 8.23 -10.54 0.49
C LEU A 351 9.16 -11.74 0.54
#